data_823cad13bf069c71bf20fbde2be24e2b
#
_entry.id   823cad13bf069c71bf20fbde2be24e2b
#
_cell.length_a   1.000
_cell.length_b   1.000
_cell.length_c   1.000
_cell.angle_alpha   90.00
_cell.angle_beta   90.00
_cell.angle_gamma   90.00
#
_symmetry.space_group_name_H-M   'P 1'
#
loop_
_entity.id
_entity.type
_entity.pdbx_description
1 polymer ?
#
loop_
_entity_poly.entity_id
_entity_poly.type
_entity_poly.pdbx_seq_one_letter_code
_entity_poly.pdbx_strand_id
1 'polypeptide(L)'
;MSDFKILAKKTIDDIFSMVEERYNHFEVDYEGDNLVIELAEQNMVFIVSIHEPSSQIWLSSPISGAHHYEKNKNYSSIWTSTRDLKNNLHELLEKELSSLK
;
A
#
# COMPACT_ATOMS: atom_id res chain seq x y z
N MET A 1 -6.53 -22.09 -0.57
CA MET A 1 -5.99 -20.74 -0.81
C MET A 1 -6.93 -19.73 -0.19
N SER A 2 -6.42 -18.83 0.62
CA SER A 2 -7.29 -17.89 1.31
C SER A 2 -7.71 -16.75 0.37
N ASP A 3 -8.94 -16.30 0.50
CA ASP A 3 -9.45 -15.16 -0.26
C ASP A 3 -8.64 -13.90 0.05
N PHE A 4 -8.12 -13.81 1.26
CA PHE A 4 -7.26 -12.69 1.66
C PHE A 4 -6.06 -12.53 0.71
N LYS A 5 -5.34 -13.61 0.44
CA LYS A 5 -4.12 -13.53 -0.37
C LYS A 5 -4.42 -13.07 -1.79
N ILE A 6 -5.51 -13.57 -2.36
CA ILE A 6 -5.94 -13.17 -3.71
C ILE A 6 -6.30 -11.68 -3.74
N LEU A 7 -7.06 -11.22 -2.76
CA LEU A 7 -7.48 -9.82 -2.68
C LEU A 7 -6.30 -8.90 -2.39
N ALA A 8 -5.41 -9.32 -1.50
CA ALA A 8 -4.23 -8.52 -1.16
C ALA A 8 -3.31 -8.37 -2.37
N LYS A 9 -3.08 -9.45 -3.10
CA LYS A 9 -2.23 -9.41 -4.30
C LYS A 9 -2.84 -8.51 -5.37
N LYS A 10 -4.14 -8.61 -5.57
CA LYS A 10 -4.84 -7.73 -6.52
C LYS A 10 -4.68 -6.26 -6.11
N THR A 11 -4.80 -5.99 -4.82
CA THR A 11 -4.65 -4.63 -4.30
C THR A 11 -3.25 -4.09 -4.56
N ILE A 12 -2.22 -4.90 -4.31
CA ILE A 12 -0.84 -4.49 -4.56
C ILE A 12 -0.59 -4.29 -6.05
N ASP A 13 -1.14 -5.14 -6.91
CA ASP A 13 -1.02 -4.96 -8.37
C ASP A 13 -1.70 -3.67 -8.82
N ASP A 14 -2.85 -3.34 -8.25
CA ASP A 14 -3.55 -2.09 -8.54
C ASP A 14 -2.71 -0.87 -8.10
N ILE A 15 -2.06 -0.95 -6.96
CA ILE A 15 -1.17 0.11 -6.48
C ILE A 15 0.03 0.26 -7.42
N PHE A 16 0.62 -0.85 -7.85
CA PHE A 16 1.73 -0.83 -8.81
C PHE A 16 1.34 -0.05 -10.06
N SER A 17 0.19 -0.40 -10.65
CA SER A 17 -0.30 0.26 -11.86
C SER A 17 -0.57 1.74 -11.63
N MET A 18 -1.17 2.09 -10.51
CA MET A 18 -1.49 3.47 -10.17
C MET A 18 -0.22 4.32 -10.06
N VAL A 19 0.82 3.79 -9.43
CA VAL A 19 2.09 4.51 -9.29
C VAL A 19 2.75 4.71 -10.65
N GLU A 20 2.77 3.66 -11.49
CA GLU A 20 3.36 3.78 -12.83
C GLU A 20 2.63 4.80 -13.70
N GLU A 21 1.31 4.87 -13.58
CA GLU A 21 0.50 5.75 -14.43
C GLU A 21 0.45 7.19 -13.95
N ARG A 22 0.36 7.39 -12.63
CA ARG A 22 0.12 8.74 -12.06
C ARG A 22 1.31 9.35 -11.38
N TYR A 23 2.23 8.54 -10.90
CA TYR A 23 3.37 9.00 -10.09
C TYR A 23 4.65 8.42 -10.67
N ASN A 24 4.84 8.60 -11.98
CA ASN A 24 5.93 7.98 -12.72
C ASN A 24 7.33 8.53 -12.38
N HIS A 25 7.41 9.54 -11.54
CA HIS A 25 8.68 9.99 -10.99
C HIS A 25 9.18 9.09 -9.84
N PHE A 26 8.30 8.22 -9.34
CA PHE A 26 8.69 7.18 -8.39
C PHE A 26 9.11 5.92 -9.14
N GLU A 27 10.08 5.21 -8.59
CA GLU A 27 10.40 3.85 -9.05
C GLU A 27 9.54 2.88 -8.24
N VAL A 28 8.88 1.96 -8.90
CA VAL A 28 8.05 0.96 -8.25
C VAL A 28 8.47 -0.43 -8.71
N ASP A 29 8.63 -1.35 -7.76
CA ASP A 29 9.08 -2.71 -8.07
C ASP A 29 8.59 -3.67 -7.00
N TYR A 30 8.58 -4.95 -7.36
CA TYR A 30 8.27 -6.03 -6.43
C TYR A 30 9.55 -6.60 -5.86
N GLU A 31 9.56 -6.85 -4.55
CA GLU A 31 10.61 -7.60 -3.87
C GLU A 31 9.94 -8.72 -3.08
N GLY A 32 9.82 -9.90 -3.69
CA GLY A 32 9.05 -11.00 -3.11
C GLY A 32 7.58 -10.63 -3.02
N ASP A 33 7.02 -10.70 -1.83
CA ASP A 33 5.62 -10.32 -1.58
C ASP A 33 5.47 -8.83 -1.21
N ASN A 34 6.55 -8.06 -1.31
CA ASN A 34 6.55 -6.65 -0.97
C ASN A 34 6.53 -5.80 -2.23
N LEU A 35 5.87 -4.66 -2.14
CA LEU A 35 5.91 -3.64 -3.17
C LEU A 35 6.74 -2.48 -2.63
N VAL A 36 7.79 -2.09 -3.36
CA VAL A 36 8.68 -1.00 -2.97
C VAL A 36 8.44 0.17 -3.91
N ILE A 37 8.11 1.32 -3.35
CA ILE A 37 7.89 2.57 -4.10
C ILE A 37 8.93 3.58 -3.61
N GLU A 38 9.83 3.98 -4.49
CA GLU A 38 10.99 4.77 -4.09
C GLU A 38 11.09 6.08 -4.85
N LEU A 39 11.34 7.17 -4.12
CA LEU A 39 11.74 8.45 -4.69
C LEU A 39 13.21 8.67 -4.29
N ALA A 40 14.12 8.18 -5.13
CA ALA A 40 15.54 8.09 -4.80
C ALA A 40 16.18 9.45 -4.49
N GLU A 41 15.78 10.49 -5.20
CA GLU A 41 16.34 11.83 -5.02
C GLU A 41 16.11 12.39 -3.61
N GLN A 42 15.07 11.92 -2.92
CA GLN A 42 14.73 12.40 -1.58
C GLN A 42 14.87 11.32 -0.51
N ASN A 43 15.41 10.16 -0.86
CA ASN A 43 15.53 9.01 0.06
C ASN A 43 14.19 8.62 0.70
N MET A 44 13.12 8.70 -0.07
CA MET A 44 11.79 8.34 0.40
C MET A 44 11.40 6.99 -0.15
N VAL A 45 11.12 6.04 0.75
CA VAL A 45 10.78 4.67 0.38
C VAL A 45 9.49 4.26 1.11
N PHE A 46 8.48 3.89 0.31
CA PHE A 46 7.25 3.28 0.83
C PHE A 46 7.34 1.79 0.58
N ILE A 47 6.97 0.99 1.56
CA ILE A 47 6.92 -0.47 1.42
C ILE A 47 5.53 -0.95 1.76
N VAL A 48 4.90 -1.69 0.83
CA VAL A 48 3.59 -2.30 1.03
C VAL A 48 3.81 -3.81 1.08
N SER A 49 3.45 -4.43 2.19
CA SER A 49 3.72 -5.85 2.45
C SER A 49 2.44 -6.62 2.74
N ILE A 50 2.38 -7.86 2.24
CA ILE A 50 1.30 -8.78 2.58
C ILE A 50 1.71 -9.55 3.83
N HIS A 51 0.91 -9.46 4.89
CA HIS A 51 1.16 -10.17 6.14
C HIS A 51 0.09 -11.24 6.34
N GLU A 52 0.36 -12.46 5.87
CA GLU A 52 -0.62 -13.54 5.90
C GLU A 52 -1.07 -13.96 7.30
N PRO A 53 -0.15 -14.10 8.29
CA PRO A 53 -0.58 -14.54 9.61
C PRO A 53 -1.68 -13.72 10.25
N SER A 54 -1.71 -12.41 9.97
CA SER A 54 -2.75 -11.53 10.52
C SER A 54 -3.82 -11.16 9.50
N SER A 55 -3.70 -11.64 8.25
CA SER A 55 -4.60 -11.26 7.15
C SER A 55 -4.64 -9.74 6.96
N GLN A 56 -3.48 -9.12 6.93
CA GLN A 56 -3.34 -7.67 6.82
C GLN A 56 -2.40 -7.28 5.69
N ILE A 57 -2.56 -6.06 5.22
CA ILE A 57 -1.55 -5.40 4.39
C ILE A 57 -0.89 -4.35 5.27
N TRP A 58 0.41 -4.34 5.31
CA TRP A 58 1.20 -3.40 6.10
C TRP A 58 1.86 -2.38 5.18
N LEU A 59 1.76 -1.11 5.55
CA LEU A 59 2.43 -0.02 4.86
C LEU A 59 3.48 0.59 5.78
N SER A 60 4.71 0.70 5.27
CA SER A 60 5.75 1.49 5.91
C SER A 60 5.92 2.76 5.10
N SER A 61 5.59 3.90 5.68
CA SER A 61 5.65 5.20 5.02
C SER A 61 6.79 6.04 5.59
N PRO A 62 7.56 6.74 4.74
CA PRO A 62 8.60 7.66 5.21
C PRO A 62 8.00 8.93 5.81
N ILE A 63 6.69 9.17 5.62
CA ILE A 63 6.01 10.37 6.11
C ILE A 63 5.27 10.08 7.41
N SER A 64 4.43 9.05 7.42
CA SER A 64 3.52 8.79 8.54
C SER A 64 3.83 7.54 9.35
N GLY A 65 4.85 6.76 8.96
CA GLY A 65 5.27 5.58 9.71
C GLY A 65 4.54 4.31 9.30
N ALA A 66 4.36 3.43 10.26
CA ALA A 66 3.80 2.10 10.00
C ALA A 66 2.27 2.09 10.15
N HIS A 67 1.62 1.46 9.19
CA HIS A 67 0.17 1.29 9.19
C HIS A 67 -0.16 -0.16 8.90
N HIS A 68 -1.17 -0.68 9.59
CA HIS A 68 -1.68 -2.03 9.38
C HIS A 68 -3.12 -1.94 8.90
N TYR A 69 -3.40 -2.53 7.74
CA TYR A 69 -4.72 -2.47 7.13
C TYR A 69 -5.32 -3.85 7.03
N GLU A 70 -6.62 -3.93 7.31
CA GLU A 70 -7.36 -5.17 7.12
C GLU A 70 -8.50 -4.92 6.13
N LYS A 71 -8.99 -6.00 5.53
CA LYS A 71 -10.05 -5.91 4.54
C LYS A 71 -11.33 -5.34 5.19
N ASN A 72 -11.92 -4.34 4.55
CA ASN A 72 -13.17 -3.75 5.02
C ASN A 72 -14.29 -4.80 4.94
N LYS A 73 -15.13 -4.84 5.96
CA LYS A 73 -16.20 -5.85 6.06
C LYS A 73 -17.26 -5.65 4.99
N ASN A 74 -17.49 -4.42 4.56
CA ASN A 74 -18.55 -4.11 3.60
C ASN A 74 -18.05 -4.01 2.16
N TYR A 75 -16.77 -3.69 1.97
CA TYR A 75 -16.20 -3.46 0.64
C TYR A 75 -14.85 -4.16 0.53
N SER A 76 -14.80 -5.26 -0.22
CA SER A 76 -13.59 -6.08 -0.33
C SER A 76 -12.41 -5.38 -1.02
N SER A 77 -12.68 -4.30 -1.74
CA SER A 77 -11.62 -3.51 -2.41
C SER A 77 -11.03 -2.43 -1.52
N ILE A 78 -11.57 -2.25 -0.31
CA ILE A 78 -11.11 -1.22 0.62
C ILE A 78 -10.35 -1.88 1.76
N TRP A 79 -9.18 -1.34 2.06
CA TRP A 79 -8.34 -1.79 3.18
C TRP A 79 -8.28 -0.69 4.22
N THR A 80 -8.79 -1.00 5.40
CA THR A 80 -9.00 -0.02 6.48
C THR A 80 -8.00 -0.23 7.60
N SER A 81 -7.46 0.87 8.13
CA SER A 81 -6.51 0.82 9.24
C SER A 81 -7.15 0.15 10.46
N THR A 82 -6.35 -0.67 11.16
CA THR A 82 -6.78 -1.32 12.38
C THR A 82 -6.94 -0.34 13.54
N ARG A 83 -6.41 0.87 13.40
CA ARG A 83 -6.45 1.89 14.46
C ARG A 83 -7.39 3.05 14.16
N ASP A 84 -7.68 3.29 12.89
CA ASP A 84 -8.49 4.44 12.47
C ASP A 84 -9.34 4.05 11.28
N LEU A 85 -10.64 3.93 11.50
CA LEU A 85 -11.58 3.49 10.47
C LEU A 85 -11.70 4.47 9.29
N LYS A 86 -11.23 5.70 9.45
CA LYS A 86 -11.23 6.70 8.38
C LYS A 86 -9.98 6.62 7.50
N ASN A 87 -8.98 5.87 7.94
CA ASN A 87 -7.73 5.72 7.21
C ASN A 87 -7.81 4.48 6.34
N ASN A 88 -7.83 4.65 5.03
CA ASN A 88 -7.72 3.52 4.12
C ASN A 88 -6.46 3.62 3.27
N LEU A 89 -5.97 2.45 2.85
CA LEU A 89 -4.67 2.32 2.21
C LEU A 89 -4.53 3.18 0.95
N HIS A 90 -5.50 3.09 0.04
CA HIS A 90 -5.43 3.81 -1.24
C HIS A 90 -5.43 5.32 -1.05
N GLU A 91 -6.32 5.83 -0.21
CA GLU A 91 -6.42 7.27 0.02
C GLU A 91 -5.18 7.82 0.71
N LEU A 92 -4.68 7.13 1.73
CA LEU A 92 -3.47 7.56 2.42
C LEU A 92 -2.29 7.58 1.46
N LEU A 93 -2.12 6.51 0.70
CA LEU A 93 -0.99 6.37 -0.21
C LEU A 93 -1.03 7.44 -1.29
N GLU A 94 -2.18 7.67 -1.92
CA GLU A 94 -2.31 8.72 -2.93
C GLU A 94 -2.03 10.11 -2.36
N LYS A 95 -2.53 10.37 -1.16
CA LYS A 95 -2.29 11.66 -0.50
C LYS A 95 -0.80 11.88 -0.27
N GLU A 96 -0.11 10.87 0.23
CA GLU A 96 1.32 11.00 0.54
C GLU A 96 2.19 11.03 -0.70
N LEU A 97 1.90 10.20 -1.70
CA LEU A 97 2.63 10.22 -2.95
C LEU A 97 2.47 11.56 -3.68
N SER A 98 1.27 12.13 -3.66
CA SER A 98 1.01 13.39 -4.32
C SER A 98 1.68 14.57 -3.62
N SER A 99 2.03 14.44 -2.35
CA SER A 99 2.73 15.47 -1.60
C SER A 99 4.23 15.52 -1.92
N LEU A 100 4.77 14.47 -2.53
CA LEU A 100 6.20 14.33 -2.85
C LEU A 100 6.42 14.51 -4.35
N LYS A 101 6.46 15.73 -4.79
CA LYS A 101 6.69 16.04 -6.22
C LYS A 101 8.10 16.46 -6.52
#